data_cee785071cad2510c60e0f4e7b2feae0
#
_entry.id   cee785071cad2510c60e0f4e7b2feae0
#
_cell.length_a   1.000
_cell.length_b   1.000
_cell.length_c   1.000
_cell.angle_alpha   90.00
_cell.angle_beta   90.00
_cell.angle_gamma   90.00
#
_symmetry.space_group_name_H-M   'P 1'
#
loop_
_entity.id
_entity.type
_entity.pdbx_description
1 polymer ?
#
loop_
_entity_poly.entity_id
_entity_poly.type
_entity_poly.pdbx_seq_one_letter_code
_entity_poly.pdbx_strand_id
1 'polypeptide(L)' 'MTLRELSPAYREAAELLSRRIRQLQLAASKTKDPEELWRLRRRIGDLKPILTQMRELAELTEHYYARGYWRSEKYSL' A
#
# COMPACT_ATOMS: atom_id res chain seq x y z
N MET A 1 2.66 12.42 17.30
CA MET A 1 2.33 11.13 16.67
C MET A 1 3.57 10.27 16.54
N THR A 2 3.51 9.03 16.99
CA THR A 2 4.65 8.13 16.91
C THR A 2 4.54 7.25 15.68
N LEU A 3 5.64 6.61 15.31
CA LEU A 3 5.64 5.65 14.19
C LEU A 3 4.69 4.50 14.46
N ARG A 4 4.54 4.11 15.72
CA ARG A 4 3.63 3.04 16.10
C ARG A 4 2.19 3.41 15.80
N GLU A 5 1.84 4.67 16.01
CA GLU A 5 0.49 5.15 15.70
C GLU A 5 0.26 5.24 14.19
N LEU A 6 1.32 5.48 13.43
CA LEU A 6 1.22 5.56 11.97
C LEU A 6 1.04 4.20 11.30
N SER A 7 1.53 3.13 11.93
CA SER A 7 1.45 1.80 11.34
C SER A 7 0.02 1.38 10.98
N PRO A 8 -0.97 1.52 11.88
CA PRO A 8 -2.35 1.20 11.53
C PRO A 8 -2.89 2.09 10.42
N ALA A 9 -2.50 3.36 10.38
CA ALA A 9 -2.93 4.27 9.33
C ALA A 9 -2.41 3.84 7.97
N TYR A 10 -1.16 3.39 7.89
CA TYR A 10 -0.60 2.90 6.64
C TYR A 10 -1.28 1.62 6.18
N ARG A 11 -1.61 0.72 7.10
CA ARG A 11 -2.32 -0.50 6.78
C ARG A 11 -3.73 -0.21 6.26
N GLU A 12 -4.41 0.70 6.91
CA GLU A 12 -5.74 1.11 6.51
C GLU A 12 -5.73 1.75 5.13
N ALA A 13 -4.76 2.61 4.88
CA ALA A 13 -4.60 3.22 3.57
C ALA A 13 -4.30 2.15 2.51
N ALA A 14 -3.47 1.17 2.82
CA ALA A 14 -3.17 0.08 1.90
C ALA A 14 -4.41 -0.75 1.59
N GLU A 15 -5.25 -1.01 2.58
CA GLU A 15 -6.49 -1.75 2.37
C GLU A 15 -7.45 -0.97 1.47
N LEU A 16 -7.60 0.32 1.71
CA LEU A 16 -8.46 1.16 0.88
C LEU A 16 -7.98 1.20 -0.55
N LEU A 17 -6.68 1.35 -0.76
CA LEU A 17 -6.10 1.34 -2.09
C LEU A 17 -6.26 -0.02 -2.76
N SER A 18 -6.09 -1.09 -2.02
CA SER A 18 -6.27 -2.44 -2.54
C SER A 18 -7.70 -2.67 -3.01
N ARG A 19 -8.68 -2.22 -2.22
CA ARG A 19 -10.10 -2.31 -2.60
C ARG A 19 -10.37 -1.48 -3.85
N ARG A 20 -9.83 -0.28 -3.90
CA ARG A 20 -10.02 0.60 -5.04
C ARG A 20 -9.46 -0.02 -6.31
N ILE A 21 -8.25 -0.57 -6.24
CA ILE A 21 -7.64 -1.24 -7.38
C ILE A 21 -8.49 -2.42 -7.83
N ARG A 22 -9.00 -3.19 -6.89
CA ARG A 22 -9.86 -4.33 -7.19
C ARG A 22 -11.15 -3.91 -7.88
N GLN A 23 -11.76 -2.83 -7.41
CA GLN A 23 -12.95 -2.27 -8.05
C GLN A 23 -12.66 -1.83 -9.48
N LEU A 24 -11.53 -1.18 -9.68
CA LEU A 24 -11.12 -0.73 -11.01
C LEU A 24 -10.82 -1.91 -11.93
N GLN A 25 -10.23 -2.98 -11.41
CA GLN A 25 -9.97 -4.19 -12.18
C GLN A 25 -11.28 -4.86 -12.60
N LEU A 26 -12.26 -4.90 -11.72
CA LEU A 26 -13.57 -5.44 -12.05
C LEU A 26 -14.23 -4.61 -13.13
N ALA A 27 -14.19 -3.29 -12.99
CA ALA A 27 -14.75 -2.40 -14.00
C ALA A 27 -14.05 -2.59 -15.34
N ALA A 28 -12.73 -2.74 -15.34
CA ALA A 28 -11.97 -2.96 -16.55
C ALA A 28 -12.33 -4.28 -17.22
N SER A 29 -12.65 -5.31 -16.44
CA SER A 29 -13.03 -6.60 -17.00
C SER A 29 -14.43 -6.58 -17.61
N LYS A 30 -15.27 -5.65 -17.19
CA LYS A 30 -16.65 -5.55 -17.67
C LYS A 30 -16.83 -4.56 -18.79
N THR A 31 -15.95 -3.61 -18.94
CA THR A 31 -16.10 -2.59 -19.97
C THR A 31 -15.75 -3.13 -21.34
N LYS A 32 -16.49 -2.66 -22.33
CA LYS A 32 -16.26 -3.01 -23.75
C LYS A 32 -15.71 -1.82 -24.52
N ASP A 33 -15.65 -0.66 -23.87
CA ASP A 33 -15.15 0.56 -24.49
C ASP A 33 -13.64 0.63 -24.36
N PRO A 34 -12.88 0.67 -25.47
CA PRO A 34 -11.42 0.71 -25.40
C PRO A 34 -10.88 1.94 -24.68
N GLU A 35 -11.52 3.08 -24.81
CA GLU A 35 -11.08 4.30 -24.13
C GLU A 35 -11.26 4.19 -22.63
N GLU A 36 -12.41 3.68 -22.21
CA GLU A 36 -12.68 3.48 -20.80
C GLU A 36 -11.73 2.45 -20.21
N LEU A 37 -11.49 1.37 -20.94
CA LEU A 37 -10.55 0.35 -20.52
C LEU A 37 -9.15 0.93 -20.32
N TRP A 38 -8.71 1.75 -21.26
CA TRP A 38 -7.40 2.39 -21.17
C TRP A 38 -7.30 3.30 -19.94
N ARG A 39 -8.33 4.09 -19.66
CA ARG A 39 -8.37 4.97 -18.50
C ARG A 39 -8.32 4.16 -17.21
N LEU A 40 -9.09 3.08 -17.15
CA LEU A 40 -9.12 2.23 -15.96
C LEU A 40 -7.76 1.57 -15.70
N ARG A 41 -7.13 1.05 -16.74
CA ARG A 41 -5.81 0.44 -16.63
C ARG A 41 -4.76 1.44 -16.21
N ARG A 42 -4.82 2.64 -16.74
CA ARG A 42 -3.90 3.70 -16.36
C ARG A 42 -4.06 4.06 -14.89
N ARG A 43 -5.30 4.16 -14.43
CA ARG A 43 -5.57 4.46 -13.03
C ARG A 43 -5.04 3.37 -12.11
N ILE A 44 -5.24 2.13 -12.49
CA ILE A 44 -4.72 0.99 -11.74
C ILE A 44 -3.19 1.08 -11.68
N GLY A 45 -2.55 1.36 -12.80
CA GLY A 45 -1.10 1.51 -12.85
C GLY A 45 -0.59 2.64 -12.00
N ASP A 46 -1.34 3.72 -11.86
CA ASP A 46 -0.97 4.84 -11.01
C ASP A 46 -1.12 4.51 -9.52
N LEU A 47 -2.11 3.68 -9.18
CA LEU A 47 -2.39 3.35 -7.79
C LEU A 47 -1.52 2.22 -7.24
N LYS A 48 -1.08 1.30 -8.07
CA LYS A 48 -0.26 0.17 -7.62
C LYS A 48 1.04 0.57 -6.91
N PRO A 49 1.82 1.52 -7.43
CA PRO A 49 3.02 1.94 -6.73
C PRO A 49 2.72 2.56 -5.37
N ILE A 50 1.62 3.30 -5.26
CA ILE A 50 1.20 3.91 -3.99
C ILE A 50 0.85 2.82 -2.99
N LEU A 51 0.13 1.79 -3.43
CA LEU A 51 -0.21 0.66 -2.58
C LEU A 51 1.04 -0.04 -2.07
N THR A 52 1.99 -0.29 -2.95
CA THR A 52 3.26 -0.91 -2.57
C THR A 52 3.98 -0.07 -1.52
N GLN A 53 4.05 1.25 -1.72
CA GLN A 53 4.67 2.15 -0.76
C GLN A 53 3.96 2.11 0.59
N MET A 54 2.64 2.09 0.60
CA MET A 54 1.87 2.05 1.85
C MET A 54 2.11 0.74 2.60
N ARG A 55 2.19 -0.36 1.87
CA ARG A 55 2.49 -1.67 2.47
C ARG A 55 3.89 -1.71 3.05
N GLU A 56 4.85 -1.18 2.32
CA GLU A 56 6.23 -1.13 2.78
C GLU A 56 6.37 -0.26 4.02
N LEU A 57 5.69 0.90 4.05
CA LEU A 57 5.71 1.77 5.20
C LEU A 57 5.06 1.13 6.41
N ALA A 58 3.93 0.43 6.21
CA ALA A 58 3.27 -0.27 7.29
C ALA A 58 4.16 -1.35 7.88
N GLU A 59 4.76 -2.14 7.02
CA GLU A 59 5.66 -3.20 7.42
C GLU A 59 6.90 -2.65 8.14
N LEU A 60 7.47 -1.60 7.58
CA LEU A 60 8.66 -0.98 8.14
C LEU A 60 8.39 -0.42 9.55
N THR A 61 7.26 0.28 9.72
CA THR A 61 6.93 0.85 11.03
C THR A 61 6.64 -0.22 12.07
N GLU A 62 6.01 -1.32 11.68
CA GLU A 62 5.78 -2.44 12.57
C GLU A 62 7.08 -3.09 12.98
N HIS A 63 7.96 -3.34 12.03
CA HIS A 63 9.27 -3.91 12.30
C HIS A 63 10.09 -3.00 13.18
N TYR A 64 10.01 -1.72 12.97
CA TYR A 64 10.71 -0.76 13.81
C TYR A 64 10.32 -0.91 15.26
N TYR A 65 9.03 -1.01 15.56
CA TYR A 65 8.57 -1.11 16.93
C TYR A 65 8.70 -2.50 17.51
N ALA A 66 8.50 -3.53 16.70
CA ALA A 66 8.66 -4.89 17.14
C ALA A 66 10.11 -5.20 17.51
N ARG A 67 11.05 -4.52 16.84
CA ARG A 67 12.49 -4.76 17.03
C ARG A 67 13.25 -3.51 17.41
N GLY A 68 12.58 -2.46 17.83
CA GLY A 68 13.21 -1.17 18.06
C GLY A 68 14.42 -1.25 18.96
N TYR A 69 14.28 -1.83 20.12
CA TYR A 69 15.38 -1.97 21.07
C TYR A 69 16.35 -3.08 20.65
N TRP A 70 15.91 -4.01 19.84
CA TRP A 70 16.79 -5.07 19.34
C TRP A 70 17.76 -4.57 18.30
N ARG A 71 17.29 -3.62 17.50
CA ARG A 71 18.11 -3.11 16.43
C ARG A 71 19.39 -2.50 16.89
N SER A 72 19.37 -1.85 18.04
CA SER A 72 20.58 -1.27 18.61
C SER A 72 21.66 -2.31 18.74
N GLU A 73 21.28 -3.47 19.21
CA GLU A 73 22.22 -4.57 19.38
C GLU A 73 22.70 -5.12 18.06
N LYS A 74 21.76 -5.29 17.12
CA LYS A 74 22.10 -5.84 15.81
C LYS A 74 23.02 -4.94 15.03
N TYR A 75 22.79 -3.67 15.07
CA TYR A 75 23.58 -2.73 14.29
C TYR A 75 24.87 -2.34 14.96
N SER A 76 25.00 -2.62 16.20
CA SER A 76 26.27 -2.42 16.88
C SER A 76 27.25 -3.53 16.57
N LEU A 77 26.78 -4.55 15.96
CA LEU A 77 27.61 -5.63 15.48
C LEU A 77 28.34 -5.23 14.18
#